data_c8dbba62b26fc7e6396ae1768cf35d12
#
_entry.id   c8dbba62b26fc7e6396ae1768cf35d12
#
_cell.length_a   1.000
_cell.length_b   1.000
_cell.length_c   1.000
_cell.angle_alpha   90.00
_cell.angle_beta   90.00
_cell.angle_gamma   90.00
#
_symmetry.space_group_name_H-M   'P 1'
#
loop_
_entity.id
_entity.type
_entity.pdbx_description
1 polymer ?
#
loop_
_entity_poly.entity_id
_entity_poly.type
_entity_poly.pdbx_seq_one_letter_code
_entity_poly.pdbx_strand_id
1 'polypeptide(L)'
;EYIAHETEILTQQALNEGKPANIVEKMIKGRLEKQLKEVCLLEQTFVKDSDFTIKKLVADVAKNVGSDIKVGRVVRFEVGEGIEKKEENFAEEVAKQLK
;
A
#
# COMPACT_ATOMS: atom_id res chain seq x y z
N GLU A 1 -11.42 7.65 3.71
CA GLU A 1 -11.74 6.34 4.36
C GLU A 1 -10.46 5.57 4.72
N TYR A 2 -9.61 5.19 3.75
CA TYR A 2 -8.39 4.40 3.98
C TYR A 2 -7.48 5.00 5.06
N ILE A 3 -7.10 6.27 4.94
CA ILE A 3 -6.22 6.95 5.89
C ILE A 3 -6.81 6.96 7.31
N ALA A 4 -8.10 7.19 7.45
CA ALA A 4 -8.77 7.20 8.75
C ALA A 4 -8.74 5.82 9.40
N HIS A 5 -9.02 4.77 8.63
CA HIS A 5 -8.99 3.39 9.08
C HIS A 5 -7.59 2.95 9.52
N GLU A 6 -6.57 3.24 8.71
CA GLU A 6 -5.17 2.93 9.05
C GLU A 6 -4.69 3.70 10.28
N THR A 7 -5.11 4.96 10.42
CA THR A 7 -4.80 5.77 11.62
C THR A 7 -5.40 5.15 12.87
N GLU A 8 -6.62 4.65 12.81
CA GLU A 8 -7.28 3.98 13.94
C GLU A 8 -6.56 2.70 14.34
N ILE A 9 -6.21 1.85 13.37
CA ILE A 9 -5.46 0.61 13.60
C ILE A 9 -4.11 0.91 14.25
N LEU A 10 -3.35 1.85 13.71
CA LEU A 10 -2.04 2.23 14.25
C LEU A 10 -2.14 2.84 15.64
N THR A 11 -3.24 3.57 15.93
CA THR A 11 -3.51 4.13 17.26
C THR A 11 -3.74 3.00 18.28
N GLN A 12 -4.58 2.04 17.95
CA GLN A 12 -4.85 0.90 18.83
C GLN A 12 -3.59 0.07 19.08
N GLN A 13 -2.78 -0.17 18.05
CA GLN A 13 -1.51 -0.88 18.20
C GLN A 13 -0.55 -0.14 19.14
N ALA A 14 -0.40 1.17 18.98
CA ALA A 14 0.49 1.97 19.82
C ALA A 14 0.03 2.06 21.28
N LEU A 15 -1.28 2.11 21.52
CA LEU A 15 -1.86 2.07 22.86
C LEU A 15 -1.64 0.70 23.52
N ASN A 16 -1.80 -0.40 22.78
CA ASN A 16 -1.54 -1.75 23.26
C ASN A 16 -0.05 -1.97 23.57
N GLU A 17 0.86 -1.27 22.88
CA GLU A 17 2.29 -1.25 23.19
C GLU A 17 2.63 -0.44 24.46
N GLY A 18 1.63 0.16 25.12
CA GLY A 18 1.80 0.93 26.35
C GLY A 18 2.52 2.28 26.17
N LYS A 19 2.48 2.85 24.97
CA LYS A 19 3.15 4.12 24.67
C LYS A 19 2.36 5.32 25.19
N PRO A 20 3.02 6.38 25.69
CA PRO A 20 2.35 7.59 26.13
C PRO A 20 1.60 8.28 24.98
N ALA A 21 0.38 8.77 25.24
CA ALA A 21 -0.49 9.34 24.22
C ALA A 21 0.11 10.51 23.43
N ASN A 22 0.96 11.32 24.05
CA ASN A 22 1.65 12.43 23.41
C ASN A 22 2.71 11.99 22.38
N ILE A 23 3.24 10.77 22.52
CA ILE A 23 4.22 10.20 21.59
C ILE A 23 3.49 9.43 20.48
N VAL A 24 2.36 8.81 20.80
CA VAL A 24 1.55 8.00 19.88
C VAL A 24 1.18 8.80 18.64
N GLU A 25 0.71 10.02 18.76
CA GLU A 25 0.30 10.85 17.63
C GLU A 25 1.45 11.10 16.63
N LYS A 26 2.65 11.42 17.12
CA LYS A 26 3.83 11.61 16.26
C LYS A 26 4.29 10.32 15.61
N MET A 27 4.23 9.21 16.34
CA MET A 27 4.59 7.89 15.81
C MET A 27 3.63 7.43 14.71
N ILE A 28 2.33 7.63 14.92
CA ILE A 28 1.30 7.27 13.94
C ILE A 28 1.52 8.05 12.65
N LYS A 29 1.74 9.35 12.75
CA LYS A 29 2.02 10.18 11.58
C LYS A 29 3.23 9.67 10.79
N GLY A 30 4.34 9.36 11.46
CA GLY A 30 5.53 8.82 10.80
C GLY A 30 5.32 7.42 10.20
N ARG A 31 4.60 6.52 10.89
CA ARG A 31 4.24 5.19 10.36
C ARG A 31 3.31 5.30 9.17
N LEU A 32 2.30 6.15 9.23
CA LEU A 32 1.36 6.40 8.14
C LEU A 32 2.05 6.99 6.91
N GLU A 33 2.93 7.99 7.09
CA GLU A 33 3.73 8.54 6.00
C GLU A 33 4.60 7.49 5.33
N LYS A 34 5.22 6.60 6.11
CA LYS A 34 6.01 5.48 5.58
C LYS A 34 5.16 4.51 4.77
N GLN A 35 4.00 4.14 5.29
CA GLN A 35 3.06 3.24 4.62
C GLN A 35 2.50 3.86 3.33
N LEU A 36 2.16 5.15 3.34
CA LEU A 36 1.71 5.85 2.15
C LEU A 36 2.77 5.90 1.05
N LYS A 37 4.06 6.00 1.41
CA LYS A 37 5.16 5.90 0.44
C LYS A 37 5.24 4.55 -0.26
N GLU A 38 4.78 3.49 0.38
CA GLU A 38 4.76 2.15 -0.21
C GLU A 38 3.58 1.94 -1.17
N VAL A 39 2.42 2.57 -0.89
CA VAL A 39 1.20 2.39 -1.70
C VAL A 39 0.96 3.49 -2.73
N CYS A 40 1.48 4.70 -2.51
CA CYS A 40 1.32 5.82 -3.45
C CYS A 40 2.37 5.77 -4.55
N LEU A 41 1.95 5.58 -5.80
CA LEU A 41 2.85 5.43 -6.95
C LEU A 41 3.90 6.55 -7.04
N LEU A 42 3.49 7.81 -6.89
CA LEU A 42 4.39 8.95 -7.01
C LEU A 42 5.48 9.03 -5.94
N GLU A 43 5.24 8.40 -4.79
CA GLU A 43 6.19 8.35 -3.67
C GLU A 43 7.06 7.08 -3.69
N GLN A 44 6.72 6.12 -4.55
CA GLN A 44 7.50 4.88 -4.70
C GLN A 44 8.83 5.15 -5.37
N THR A 45 9.81 4.33 -5.01
CA THR A 45 11.14 4.33 -5.63
C THR A 45 11.06 3.79 -7.06
N PHE A 46 11.78 4.43 -7.98
CA PHE A 46 11.85 3.95 -9.36
C PHE A 46 12.66 2.66 -9.45
N VAL A 47 12.09 1.62 -10.06
CA VAL A 47 12.66 0.26 -10.08
C VAL A 47 13.98 0.16 -10.86
N LYS A 48 14.23 1.05 -11.81
CA LYS A 48 15.48 1.08 -12.60
C LYS A 48 16.58 1.91 -11.96
N ASP A 49 16.23 2.82 -11.06
CA ASP A 49 17.17 3.68 -10.36
C ASP A 49 16.60 4.06 -8.98
N SER A 50 17.15 3.44 -7.95
CA SER A 50 16.68 3.60 -6.56
C SER A 50 16.91 4.99 -5.96
N ASP A 51 17.71 5.83 -6.60
CA ASP A 51 17.97 7.21 -6.15
C ASP A 51 16.83 8.17 -6.54
N PHE A 52 15.94 7.71 -7.43
CA PHE A 52 14.79 8.46 -7.90
C PHE A 52 13.47 7.92 -7.32
N THR A 53 12.61 8.83 -6.88
CA THR A 53 11.18 8.54 -6.72
C THR A 53 10.46 8.75 -8.06
N ILE A 54 9.30 8.12 -8.24
CA ILE A 54 8.49 8.31 -9.47
C ILE A 54 8.15 9.79 -9.67
N LYS A 55 7.88 10.53 -8.60
CA LYS A 55 7.65 11.97 -8.65
C LYS A 55 8.85 12.76 -9.20
N LYS A 56 10.06 12.44 -8.75
CA LYS A 56 11.30 13.03 -9.28
C LYS A 56 11.53 12.68 -10.73
N LEU A 57 11.30 11.43 -11.11
CA LEU A 57 11.42 10.95 -12.48
C LEU A 57 10.50 11.74 -13.42
N VAL A 58 9.24 11.90 -13.05
CA VAL A 58 8.26 12.68 -13.83
C VAL A 58 8.70 14.13 -13.99
N ALA A 59 9.22 14.76 -12.93
CA ALA A 59 9.74 16.12 -12.98
C ALA A 59 10.96 16.26 -13.89
N ASP A 60 11.88 15.30 -13.89
CA ASP A 60 13.08 15.30 -14.75
C ASP A 60 12.69 15.08 -16.22
N VAL A 61 11.78 14.18 -16.52
CA VAL A 61 11.28 13.95 -17.87
C VAL A 61 10.56 15.21 -18.38
N ALA A 62 9.77 15.87 -17.54
CA ALA A 62 9.09 17.12 -17.87
C ALA A 62 10.09 18.22 -18.27
N LYS A 63 11.20 18.34 -17.54
CA LYS A 63 12.29 19.26 -17.89
C LYS A 63 12.96 18.92 -19.22
N ASN A 64 13.24 17.64 -19.46
CA ASN A 64 13.92 17.19 -20.67
C ASN A 64 13.07 17.38 -21.93
N VAL A 65 11.77 17.23 -21.84
CA VAL A 65 10.85 17.46 -22.98
C VAL A 65 10.35 18.91 -23.06
N GLY A 66 10.64 19.74 -22.06
CA GLY A 66 10.23 21.15 -22.01
C GLY A 66 8.71 21.35 -21.88
N SER A 67 8.00 20.41 -21.31
CA SER A 67 6.54 20.45 -21.14
C SER A 67 6.13 19.84 -19.82
N ASP A 68 5.02 20.33 -19.24
CA ASP A 68 4.44 19.75 -18.04
C ASP A 68 3.91 18.32 -18.31
N ILE A 69 4.32 17.40 -17.44
CA ILE A 69 3.87 16.00 -17.47
C ILE A 69 3.17 15.68 -16.15
N LYS A 70 2.00 15.07 -16.25
CA LYS A 70 1.25 14.57 -15.10
C LYS A 70 0.86 13.11 -15.30
N VAL A 71 0.87 12.34 -14.22
CA VAL A 71 0.30 10.98 -14.22
C VAL A 71 -1.22 11.13 -14.16
N GLY A 72 -1.90 10.80 -15.26
CA GLY A 72 -3.35 10.97 -15.36
C GLY A 72 -4.14 9.81 -14.74
N ARG A 73 -3.70 8.58 -15.00
CA ARG A 73 -4.40 7.37 -14.54
C ARG A 73 -3.44 6.21 -14.38
N VAL A 74 -3.63 5.44 -13.32
CA VAL A 74 -2.96 4.17 -13.08
C VAL A 74 -4.00 3.11 -12.79
N VAL A 75 -3.81 1.92 -13.34
CA VAL A 75 -4.67 0.76 -13.10
C VAL A 75 -3.78 -0.40 -12.66
N ARG A 76 -4.13 -1.03 -11.54
CA ARG A 76 -3.50 -2.24 -11.02
C ARG A 76 -4.52 -3.37 -11.05
N PHE A 77 -4.14 -4.50 -11.58
CA PHE A 77 -4.93 -5.72 -11.53
C PHE A 77 -4.23 -6.74 -10.64
N GLU A 78 -4.99 -7.36 -9.78
CA GLU A 78 -4.55 -8.46 -8.93
C GLU A 78 -5.39 -9.70 -9.24
N VAL A 79 -4.72 -10.83 -9.41
CA VAL A 79 -5.42 -12.10 -9.70
C VAL A 79 -6.29 -12.49 -8.50
N GLY A 80 -7.58 -12.67 -8.74
CA GLY A 80 -8.54 -13.04 -7.71
C GLY A 80 -9.11 -11.87 -6.90
N GLU A 81 -8.76 -10.63 -7.20
CA GLU A 81 -9.33 -9.45 -6.54
C GLU A 81 -10.84 -9.36 -6.77
N GLY A 82 -11.61 -9.23 -5.70
CA GLY A 82 -13.08 -9.16 -5.74
C GLY A 82 -13.80 -10.48 -6.04
N ILE A 83 -13.07 -11.59 -6.14
CA ILE A 83 -13.64 -12.94 -6.31
C ILE A 83 -13.63 -13.64 -4.95
N GLU A 84 -14.78 -14.15 -4.51
CA GLU A 84 -14.84 -15.00 -3.32
C GLU A 84 -14.05 -16.30 -3.58
N LYS A 85 -13.06 -16.57 -2.73
CA LYS A 85 -12.38 -17.87 -2.72
C LYS A 85 -13.38 -18.91 -2.24
N LYS A 86 -13.71 -19.89 -3.10
CA LYS A 86 -14.32 -21.15 -2.61
C LYS A 86 -13.31 -21.82 -1.69
N GLU A 87 -13.69 -21.98 -0.43
CA GLU A 87 -12.97 -22.89 0.46
C GLU A 87 -13.24 -24.33 -0.01
N GLU A 88 -12.36 -24.82 -0.85
CA GLU A 88 -12.35 -26.24 -1.23
C GLU A 88 -11.66 -26.99 -0.10
N ASN A 89 -12.45 -27.71 0.67
CA ASN A 89 -11.92 -28.64 1.67
C ASN A 89 -11.44 -29.90 0.96
N PHE A 90 -10.16 -29.91 0.59
CA PHE A 90 -9.54 -31.03 -0.11
C PHE A 90 -9.75 -32.40 0.59
N ALA A 91 -9.80 -32.41 1.93
CA ALA A 91 -10.05 -33.62 2.69
C ALA A 91 -11.47 -34.16 2.46
N GLU A 92 -12.48 -33.29 2.37
CA GLU A 92 -13.85 -33.70 2.06
C GLU A 92 -14.02 -34.19 0.61
N GLU A 93 -13.29 -33.58 -0.31
CA GLU A 93 -13.31 -33.95 -1.72
C GLU A 93 -12.71 -35.33 -1.96
N VAL A 94 -11.58 -35.63 -1.32
CA VAL A 94 -10.95 -36.95 -1.30
C VAL A 94 -11.87 -37.97 -0.64
N ALA A 95 -12.52 -37.66 0.48
CA ALA A 95 -13.46 -38.54 1.17
C ALA A 95 -14.70 -38.89 0.32
N LYS A 96 -15.15 -37.96 -0.56
CA LYS A 96 -16.25 -38.19 -1.51
C LYS A 96 -15.85 -39.11 -2.67
N GLN A 97 -14.58 -39.06 -3.09
CA GLN A 97 -14.08 -39.88 -4.21
C GLN A 97 -13.75 -41.32 -3.77
N LEU A 98 -13.52 -41.56 -2.47
CA LEU A 98 -13.22 -42.87 -1.91
C LEU A 98 -14.49 -43.70 -1.52
N LYS A 99 -15.67 -43.13 -1.74
CA LYS A 99 -16.95 -43.83 -1.59
C LYS A 99 -17.49 -44.29 -2.96
#